data_b05c7ba76631454e3a0944528c8b2ec9
#
_entry.id   b05c7ba76631454e3a0944528c8b2ec9
#
_cell.length_a   1.000
_cell.length_b   1.000
_cell.length_c   1.000
_cell.angle_alpha   90.00
_cell.angle_beta   90.00
_cell.angle_gamma   90.00
#
_symmetry.space_group_name_H-M   'P 1'
#
loop_
_entity.id
_entity.type
_entity.pdbx_description
1 polymer ?
#
loop_
_entity_poly.entity_id
_entity_poly.type
_entity_poly.pdbx_seq_one_letter_code
_entity_poly.pdbx_strand_id
1 'polypeptide(L)'
;MKKIVSTFLLLFAVCGASAQLHVDLRVGASASMLSEQHLKLGLRGGVNIGYLFDEHFGLRTGLCNVMKGATTSSDVFDYASDRATRLSYIDLPVEATVGFRLSPTSRFDLHAGPYLSRLLRAKVPRTAPYTIRNWDTGICIGFDFIVGHFVIGPEVQYGLLRVTSSGNEHNIGYSFTVGYRF
;
A
#
# COMPACT_ATOMS: atom_id res chain seq x y z
N MET A 1 -7.43 -23.26 23.62
CA MET A 1 -8.01 -22.20 22.78
C MET A 1 -8.66 -21.08 23.59
N LYS A 2 -9.60 -21.34 24.53
CA LYS A 2 -10.26 -20.29 25.34
C LYS A 2 -9.30 -19.40 26.13
N LYS A 3 -8.23 -19.97 26.71
CA LYS A 3 -7.22 -19.19 27.46
C LYS A 3 -6.37 -18.26 26.58
N ILE A 4 -6.07 -18.67 25.35
CA ILE A 4 -5.32 -17.84 24.38
C ILE A 4 -6.17 -16.64 23.93
N VAL A 5 -7.45 -16.90 23.64
CA VAL A 5 -8.41 -15.83 23.28
C VAL A 5 -8.61 -14.84 24.44
N SER A 6 -8.72 -15.36 25.67
CA SER A 6 -8.87 -14.53 26.87
C SER A 6 -7.62 -13.70 27.15
N THR A 7 -6.41 -14.25 26.95
CA THR A 7 -5.14 -13.50 27.10
C THR A 7 -5.01 -12.43 26.03
N PHE A 8 -5.43 -12.72 24.79
CA PHE A 8 -5.44 -11.75 23.69
C PHE A 8 -6.43 -10.61 23.96
N LEU A 9 -7.62 -10.92 24.45
CA LEU A 9 -8.63 -9.93 24.85
C LEU A 9 -8.15 -9.06 26.04
N LEU A 10 -7.45 -9.66 27.01
CA LEU A 10 -6.87 -8.93 28.14
C LEU A 10 -5.73 -7.99 27.71
N LEU A 11 -4.85 -8.46 26.79
CA LEU A 11 -3.82 -7.59 26.19
C LEU A 11 -4.44 -6.39 25.46
N PHE A 12 -5.52 -6.62 24.69
CA PHE A 12 -6.27 -5.53 24.04
C PHE A 12 -6.91 -4.55 25.05
N ALA A 13 -7.42 -5.05 26.15
CA ALA A 13 -8.06 -4.22 27.17
C ALA A 13 -7.04 -3.36 27.95
N VAL A 14 -5.83 -3.87 28.20
CA VAL A 14 -4.77 -3.13 28.91
C VAL A 14 -4.13 -2.05 28.00
N CYS A 15 -4.02 -2.29 26.68
CA CYS A 15 -3.55 -1.28 25.75
C CYS A 15 -4.57 -0.15 25.49
N GLY A 16 -5.82 -0.33 25.88
CA GLY A 16 -6.92 0.59 25.55
C GLY A 16 -6.91 1.94 26.28
N ALA A 17 -6.08 2.12 27.32
CA ALA A 17 -6.12 3.33 28.14
C ALA A 17 -5.37 4.55 27.53
N SER A 18 -4.47 4.33 26.54
CA SER A 18 -3.70 5.40 25.88
C SER A 18 -3.73 5.28 24.35
N ALA A 19 -4.45 4.31 23.81
CA ALA A 19 -4.46 4.00 22.40
C ALA A 19 -5.35 4.96 21.62
N GLN A 20 -4.81 5.53 20.56
CA GLN A 20 -5.57 6.35 19.62
C GLN A 20 -5.81 5.55 18.34
N LEU A 21 -7.07 5.17 18.14
CA LEU A 21 -7.54 4.62 16.87
C LEU A 21 -7.81 5.78 15.92
N HIS A 22 -7.30 5.69 14.71
CA HIS A 22 -7.60 6.64 13.65
C HIS A 22 -7.91 5.91 12.35
N VAL A 23 -8.71 6.54 11.53
CA VAL A 23 -9.09 6.05 10.20
C VAL A 23 -8.70 7.10 9.18
N ASP A 24 -7.96 6.71 8.16
CA ASP A 24 -7.55 7.59 7.07
C ASP A 24 -8.26 7.17 5.78
N LEU A 25 -8.95 8.09 5.14
CA LEU A 25 -9.40 7.93 3.76
C LEU A 25 -8.37 8.58 2.84
N ARG A 26 -7.83 7.82 1.89
CA ARG A 26 -6.72 8.26 1.03
C ARG A 26 -7.00 8.03 -0.44
N VAL A 27 -6.52 8.96 -1.26
CA VAL A 27 -6.51 8.87 -2.72
C VAL A 27 -5.22 9.48 -3.26
N GLY A 28 -4.73 8.98 -4.38
CA GLY A 28 -3.51 9.53 -4.97
C GLY A 28 -3.11 8.85 -6.27
N ALA A 29 -1.95 9.23 -6.74
CA ALA A 29 -1.31 8.63 -7.89
C ALA A 29 -0.43 7.46 -7.47
N SER A 30 -0.35 6.45 -8.33
CA SER A 30 0.62 5.38 -8.26
C SER A 30 1.43 5.33 -9.54
N ALA A 31 2.67 4.89 -9.41
CA ALA A 31 3.54 4.63 -10.54
C ALA A 31 4.17 3.26 -10.29
N SER A 32 4.09 2.37 -11.24
CA SER A 32 4.65 1.03 -11.12
C SER A 32 5.45 0.64 -12.35
N MET A 33 6.43 -0.20 -12.14
CA MET A 33 7.23 -0.80 -13.19
C MET A 33 7.47 -2.28 -12.87
N LEU A 34 7.56 -3.09 -13.88
CA LEU A 34 8.19 -4.40 -13.82
C LEU A 34 9.68 -4.20 -14.10
N SER A 35 10.55 -4.95 -13.43
CA SER A 35 12.01 -4.69 -13.36
C SER A 35 12.72 -4.38 -14.70
N GLU A 36 12.16 -4.76 -15.83
CA GLU A 36 12.72 -4.56 -17.16
C GLU A 36 11.81 -3.75 -18.12
N GLN A 37 10.74 -3.13 -17.62
CA GLN A 37 9.76 -2.41 -18.42
C GLN A 37 9.60 -0.96 -17.98
N HIS A 38 8.96 -0.15 -18.84
CA HIS A 38 8.76 1.26 -18.58
C HIS A 38 7.71 1.51 -17.48
N LEU A 39 7.93 2.58 -16.74
CA LEU A 39 7.05 3.06 -15.68
C LEU A 39 5.64 3.34 -16.22
N LYS A 40 4.64 2.90 -15.48
CA LYS A 40 3.23 3.19 -15.77
C LYS A 40 2.58 3.92 -14.61
N LEU A 41 1.90 5.01 -14.93
CA LEU A 41 1.08 5.73 -13.97
C LEU A 41 -0.26 5.02 -13.76
N GLY A 42 -0.79 5.13 -12.54
CA GLY A 42 -2.06 4.60 -12.11
C GLY A 42 -2.65 5.41 -10.97
N LEU A 43 -3.70 4.90 -10.40
CA LEU A 43 -4.36 5.47 -9.23
C LEU A 43 -4.26 4.52 -8.03
N ARG A 44 -4.19 5.10 -6.85
CA ARG A 44 -4.30 4.40 -5.57
C ARG A 44 -5.38 5.09 -4.74
N GLY A 45 -6.22 4.30 -4.08
CA GLY A 45 -7.21 4.84 -3.15
C GLY A 45 -7.69 3.78 -2.20
N GLY A 46 -8.00 4.17 -0.97
CA GLY A 46 -8.41 3.20 0.05
C GLY A 46 -8.62 3.80 1.42
N VAL A 47 -8.84 2.90 2.37
CA VAL A 47 -9.03 3.22 3.79
C VAL A 47 -7.93 2.55 4.58
N ASN A 48 -7.25 3.31 5.42
CA ASN A 48 -6.29 2.79 6.41
C ASN A 48 -6.87 2.96 7.82
N ILE A 49 -6.54 2.02 8.67
CA ILE A 49 -6.85 2.05 10.10
C ILE A 49 -5.53 1.94 10.83
N GLY A 50 -5.25 2.90 11.69
CA GLY A 50 -4.06 2.92 12.52
C GLY A 50 -4.41 2.88 14.00
N TYR A 51 -3.56 2.22 14.75
CA TYR A 51 -3.66 2.09 16.18
C TYR A 51 -2.31 2.49 16.80
N LEU A 52 -2.30 3.57 17.57
CA LEU A 52 -1.12 4.03 18.31
C LEU A 52 -1.13 3.42 19.70
N PHE A 53 -0.07 2.70 20.05
CA PHE A 53 0.15 2.14 21.40
C PHE A 53 0.54 3.22 22.37
N ASP A 54 1.35 4.17 21.89
CA ASP A 54 1.81 5.35 22.59
C ASP A 54 1.96 6.56 21.64
N GLU A 55 2.63 7.61 22.07
CA GLU A 55 2.84 8.81 21.25
C GLU A 55 3.71 8.57 20.01
N HIS A 56 4.53 7.51 20.00
CA HIS A 56 5.53 7.26 18.97
C HIS A 56 5.25 6.00 18.16
N PHE A 57 4.77 4.93 18.80
CA PHE A 57 4.68 3.62 18.17
C PHE A 57 3.23 3.21 17.88
N GLY A 58 3.05 2.58 16.76
CA GLY A 58 1.74 2.08 16.35
C GLY A 58 1.80 0.98 15.30
N LEU A 59 0.63 0.52 14.93
CA LEU A 59 0.40 -0.35 13.80
C LEU A 59 -0.63 0.28 12.87
N ARG A 60 -0.45 0.05 11.59
CA ARG A 60 -1.38 0.47 10.54
C ARG A 60 -1.70 -0.70 9.64
N THR A 61 -2.95 -0.81 9.24
CA THR A 61 -3.42 -1.71 8.19
C THR A 61 -4.45 -0.98 7.34
N GLY A 62 -4.89 -1.59 6.24
CA GLY A 62 -5.90 -0.97 5.39
C GLY A 62 -6.31 -1.83 4.21
N LEU A 63 -7.24 -1.32 3.44
CA LEU A 63 -7.65 -1.87 2.16
C LEU A 63 -7.50 -0.79 1.11
N CYS A 64 -6.56 -0.98 0.19
CA CYS A 64 -6.24 -0.04 -0.87
C CYS A 64 -6.42 -0.69 -2.24
N ASN A 65 -7.18 -0.05 -3.11
CA ASN A 65 -7.15 -0.40 -4.53
C ASN A 65 -5.95 0.30 -5.17
N VAL A 66 -5.11 -0.44 -5.86
CA VAL A 66 -3.91 0.07 -6.51
C VAL A 66 -3.90 -0.39 -7.96
N MET A 67 -3.79 0.57 -8.87
CA MET A 67 -3.55 0.27 -10.27
C MET A 67 -2.05 0.12 -10.48
N LYS A 68 -1.63 -1.10 -10.81
CA LYS A 68 -0.25 -1.46 -11.16
C LYS A 68 -0.20 -1.83 -12.65
N GLY A 69 0.97 -1.83 -13.22
CA GLY A 69 1.14 -2.29 -14.60
C GLY A 69 2.50 -1.89 -15.17
N ALA A 70 2.67 -2.21 -16.43
CA ALA A 70 3.85 -1.85 -17.19
C ALA A 70 3.45 -1.58 -18.64
N THR A 71 4.26 -0.83 -19.34
CA THR A 71 4.08 -0.59 -20.77
C THR A 71 5.37 -0.86 -21.52
N THR A 72 5.26 -1.39 -22.72
CA THR A 72 6.37 -1.50 -23.66
C THR A 72 6.53 -0.25 -24.52
N SER A 73 5.61 0.72 -24.41
CA SER A 73 5.68 2.03 -25.05
C SER A 73 6.44 3.02 -24.15
N SER A 74 7.21 3.91 -24.75
CA SER A 74 7.87 5.02 -24.05
C SER A 74 6.89 6.07 -23.54
N ASP A 75 5.62 6.03 -23.96
CA ASP A 75 4.60 6.96 -23.50
C ASP A 75 3.99 6.53 -22.18
N VAL A 76 4.36 7.21 -21.11
CA VAL A 76 3.90 6.99 -19.72
C VAL A 76 2.37 7.18 -19.59
N PHE A 77 1.78 8.00 -20.45
CA PHE A 77 0.33 8.32 -20.47
C PHE A 77 -0.46 7.51 -21.48
N ASP A 78 0.11 6.50 -22.12
CA ASP A 78 -0.61 5.67 -23.09
C ASP A 78 -1.65 4.77 -22.41
N TYR A 79 -2.81 5.35 -22.12
CA TYR A 79 -3.96 4.63 -21.55
C TYR A 79 -4.79 3.88 -22.59
N ALA A 80 -4.56 4.11 -23.86
CA ALA A 80 -5.44 3.63 -24.94
C ALA A 80 -4.88 2.46 -25.74
N SER A 81 -3.55 2.24 -25.70
CA SER A 81 -2.96 1.18 -26.53
C SER A 81 -3.21 -0.22 -25.99
N ASP A 82 -3.41 -1.15 -26.89
CA ASP A 82 -3.46 -2.61 -26.61
C ASP A 82 -2.09 -3.18 -26.17
N ARG A 83 -1.06 -2.34 -26.07
CA ARG A 83 0.32 -2.71 -25.69
C ARG A 83 0.61 -2.58 -24.19
N ALA A 84 -0.30 -1.98 -23.43
CA ALA A 84 -0.11 -1.75 -22.00
C ALA A 84 -0.77 -2.83 -21.14
N THR A 85 -0.01 -3.42 -20.25
CA THR A 85 -0.54 -4.30 -19.21
C THR A 85 -1.14 -3.44 -18.09
N ARG A 86 -2.39 -3.67 -17.74
CA ARG A 86 -3.08 -2.97 -16.65
C ARG A 86 -3.56 -3.97 -15.63
N LEU A 87 -3.12 -3.81 -14.42
CA LEU A 87 -3.44 -4.67 -13.30
C LEU A 87 -4.08 -3.82 -12.20
N SER A 88 -5.22 -4.24 -11.71
CA SER A 88 -5.84 -3.63 -10.52
C SER A 88 -5.76 -4.64 -9.38
N TYR A 89 -5.13 -4.25 -8.30
CA TYR A 89 -4.97 -5.04 -7.09
C TYR A 89 -5.75 -4.42 -5.94
N ILE A 90 -6.18 -5.28 -5.03
CA ILE A 90 -6.50 -4.86 -3.67
C ILE A 90 -5.32 -5.23 -2.78
N ASP A 91 -4.78 -4.23 -2.11
CA ASP A 91 -3.63 -4.37 -1.21
C ASP A 91 -4.10 -4.33 0.24
N LEU A 92 -3.59 -5.24 1.04
CA LEU A 92 -3.72 -5.31 2.49
C LEU A 92 -2.32 -5.16 3.11
N PRO A 93 -1.88 -3.94 3.42
CA PRO A 93 -0.64 -3.71 4.16
C PRO A 93 -0.83 -3.99 5.66
N VAL A 94 0.23 -4.40 6.33
CA VAL A 94 0.34 -4.46 7.79
C VAL A 94 1.68 -3.84 8.16
N GLU A 95 1.64 -2.64 8.72
CA GLU A 95 2.82 -1.80 8.87
C GLU A 95 3.02 -1.37 10.32
N ALA A 96 4.25 -1.45 10.79
CA ALA A 96 4.68 -0.75 11.98
C ALA A 96 4.82 0.75 11.67
N THR A 97 4.43 1.59 12.62
CA THR A 97 4.50 3.04 12.50
C THR A 97 5.33 3.61 13.63
N VAL A 98 6.24 4.53 13.29
CA VAL A 98 6.99 5.34 14.24
C VAL A 98 6.70 6.80 13.98
N GLY A 99 6.07 7.48 14.93
CA GLY A 99 5.60 8.84 14.75
C GLY A 99 6.30 9.86 15.64
N PHE A 100 6.47 11.06 15.10
CA PHE A 100 7.08 12.19 15.77
C PHE A 100 6.13 13.39 15.73
N ARG A 101 5.74 13.88 16.89
CA ARG A 101 4.95 15.11 16.98
C ARG A 101 5.87 16.31 16.74
N LEU A 102 5.60 17.05 15.67
CA LEU A 102 6.38 18.24 15.29
C LEU A 102 5.80 19.50 15.92
N SER A 103 4.47 19.55 16.08
CA SER A 103 3.74 20.63 16.72
C SER A 103 2.43 20.10 17.32
N PRO A 104 1.65 20.91 18.06
CA PRO A 104 0.33 20.49 18.55
C PRO A 104 -0.62 19.99 17.45
N THR A 105 -0.45 20.46 16.23
CA THR A 105 -1.31 20.14 15.08
C THR A 105 -0.60 19.35 13.97
N SER A 106 0.71 19.12 14.09
CA SER A 106 1.49 18.48 13.03
C SER A 106 2.25 17.26 13.56
N ARG A 107 2.22 16.19 12.78
CA ARG A 107 2.87 14.93 13.08
C ARG A 107 3.54 14.37 11.82
N PHE A 108 4.66 13.68 12.00
CA PHE A 108 5.38 12.95 10.99
C PHE A 108 5.43 11.48 11.39
N ASP A 109 4.93 10.59 10.56
CA ASP A 109 4.88 9.15 10.79
C ASP A 109 5.71 8.43 9.73
N LEU A 110 6.70 7.64 10.16
CA LEU A 110 7.37 6.64 9.32
C LEU A 110 6.61 5.33 9.45
N HIS A 111 6.44 4.60 8.37
CA HIS A 111 5.77 3.30 8.38
C HIS A 111 6.46 2.32 7.45
N ALA A 112 6.52 1.07 7.86
CA ALA A 112 7.05 -0.02 7.07
C ALA A 112 6.44 -1.36 7.48
N GLY A 113 6.30 -2.27 6.54
CA GLY A 113 5.81 -3.61 6.81
C GLY A 113 5.51 -4.43 5.56
N PRO A 114 5.07 -5.66 5.73
CA PRO A 114 4.63 -6.50 4.64
C PRO A 114 3.28 -6.04 4.07
N TYR A 115 3.04 -6.37 2.81
CA TYR A 115 1.72 -6.28 2.20
C TYR A 115 1.35 -7.57 1.48
N LEU A 116 0.06 -7.83 1.40
CA LEU A 116 -0.54 -8.88 0.58
C LEU A 116 -1.47 -8.22 -0.44
N SER A 117 -1.30 -8.56 -1.71
CA SER A 117 -2.11 -8.04 -2.81
C SER A 117 -2.85 -9.15 -3.51
N ARG A 118 -4.09 -8.92 -3.87
CA ARG A 118 -4.89 -9.79 -4.71
C ARG A 118 -5.30 -9.09 -5.99
N LEU A 119 -5.04 -9.73 -7.12
CA LEU A 119 -5.45 -9.25 -8.43
C LEU A 119 -6.97 -9.27 -8.55
N LEU A 120 -7.57 -8.11 -8.83
CA LEU A 120 -9.00 -7.96 -9.09
C LEU A 120 -9.31 -7.97 -10.59
N ARG A 121 -8.46 -7.31 -11.37
CA ARG A 121 -8.63 -7.20 -12.82
C ARG A 121 -7.28 -7.16 -13.51
N ALA A 122 -7.15 -7.93 -14.58
CA ALA A 122 -6.02 -7.89 -15.48
C ALA A 122 -6.49 -7.56 -16.90
N LYS A 123 -5.89 -6.58 -17.55
CA LYS A 123 -5.96 -6.37 -18.99
C LYS A 123 -4.56 -6.52 -19.53
N VAL A 124 -4.34 -7.60 -20.26
CA VAL A 124 -3.03 -7.98 -20.83
C VAL A 124 -3.15 -7.93 -22.35
N PRO A 125 -2.13 -7.48 -23.09
CA PRO A 125 -2.09 -7.55 -24.53
C PRO A 125 -2.31 -8.99 -25.03
N ARG A 126 -3.07 -9.16 -26.11
CA ARG A 126 -3.37 -10.48 -26.69
C ARG A 126 -2.14 -11.27 -27.13
N THR A 127 -1.02 -10.59 -27.35
CA THR A 127 0.25 -11.18 -27.77
C THR A 127 1.17 -11.56 -26.62
N ALA A 128 0.76 -11.36 -25.37
CA ALA A 128 1.59 -11.65 -24.20
C ALA A 128 1.59 -13.16 -23.90
N PRO A 129 2.73 -13.84 -23.93
CA PRO A 129 2.82 -15.30 -23.75
C PRO A 129 2.84 -15.74 -22.28
N TYR A 130 2.46 -14.87 -21.33
CA TYR A 130 2.61 -15.14 -19.91
C TYR A 130 1.28 -15.02 -19.14
N THR A 131 1.17 -15.83 -18.09
CA THR A 131 0.05 -15.77 -17.14
C THR A 131 0.45 -14.95 -15.93
N ILE A 132 -0.41 -14.01 -15.53
CA ILE A 132 -0.19 -13.17 -14.35
C ILE A 132 -0.67 -13.91 -13.10
N ARG A 133 0.11 -13.85 -12.04
CA ARG A 133 -0.26 -14.43 -10.75
C ARG A 133 -1.36 -13.59 -10.09
N ASN A 134 -2.30 -14.28 -9.44
CA ASN A 134 -3.41 -13.64 -8.74
C ASN A 134 -3.01 -13.00 -7.40
N TRP A 135 -1.87 -13.39 -6.84
CA TRP A 135 -1.37 -12.91 -5.57
C TRP A 135 0.01 -12.30 -5.74
N ASP A 136 0.22 -11.19 -5.04
CA ASP A 136 1.51 -10.54 -4.88
C ASP A 136 1.72 -10.26 -3.39
N THR A 137 2.95 -10.35 -2.92
CA THR A 137 3.35 -9.96 -1.57
C THR A 137 4.71 -9.32 -1.61
N GLY A 138 4.96 -8.45 -0.67
CA GLY A 138 6.21 -7.71 -0.62
C GLY A 138 6.32 -6.88 0.65
N ILE A 139 7.18 -5.90 0.57
CA ILE A 139 7.44 -4.94 1.64
C ILE A 139 7.06 -3.56 1.14
N CYS A 140 6.41 -2.77 1.99
CA CYS A 140 6.16 -1.36 1.77
C CYS A 140 6.90 -0.54 2.83
N ILE A 141 7.34 0.64 2.43
CA ILE A 141 7.94 1.65 3.29
C ILE A 141 7.48 3.03 2.82
N GLY A 142 7.15 3.89 3.75
CA GLY A 142 6.74 5.24 3.45
C GLY A 142 6.77 6.15 4.65
N PHE A 143 6.33 7.37 4.43
CA PHE A 143 6.11 8.31 5.52
C PHE A 143 4.88 9.16 5.25
N ASP A 144 4.28 9.64 6.32
CA ASP A 144 3.13 10.52 6.30
C ASP A 144 3.45 11.82 7.00
N PHE A 145 3.06 12.92 6.40
CA PHE A 145 3.02 14.21 7.03
C PHE A 145 1.57 14.57 7.31
N ILE A 146 1.24 14.73 8.58
CA ILE A 146 -0.11 14.98 9.06
C ILE A 146 -0.18 16.42 9.58
N VAL A 147 -1.18 17.20 9.09
CA VAL A 147 -1.47 18.54 9.58
C VAL A 147 -2.96 18.64 9.88
N GLY A 148 -3.30 18.71 11.16
CA GLY A 148 -4.68 18.58 11.61
C GLY A 148 -5.27 17.24 11.19
N HIS A 149 -6.22 17.29 10.27
CA HIS A 149 -6.86 16.09 9.69
C HIS A 149 -6.29 15.68 8.31
N PHE A 150 -5.45 16.51 7.70
CA PHE A 150 -4.90 16.22 6.38
C PHE A 150 -3.65 15.37 6.48
N VAL A 151 -3.57 14.36 5.64
CA VAL A 151 -2.45 13.42 5.55
C VAL A 151 -1.91 13.45 4.14
N ILE A 152 -0.59 13.57 4.02
CA ILE A 152 0.13 13.49 2.74
C ILE A 152 1.27 12.51 2.92
N GLY A 153 1.42 11.55 2.01
CA GLY A 153 2.52 10.60 2.14
C GLY A 153 2.90 9.90 0.84
N PRO A 154 4.20 9.84 0.56
CA PRO A 154 4.75 8.89 -0.38
C PRO A 154 4.95 7.52 0.26
N GLU A 155 4.84 6.48 -0.55
CA GLU A 155 5.09 5.09 -0.19
C GLU A 155 5.75 4.37 -1.36
N VAL A 156 6.69 3.51 -1.07
CA VAL A 156 7.34 2.60 -2.01
C VAL A 156 6.98 1.17 -1.64
N GLN A 157 6.63 0.38 -2.64
CA GLN A 157 6.35 -1.05 -2.51
C GLN A 157 7.34 -1.85 -3.34
N TYR A 158 7.90 -2.90 -2.76
CA TYR A 158 8.75 -3.86 -3.44
C TYR A 158 8.13 -5.26 -3.35
N GLY A 159 7.73 -5.81 -4.50
CA GLY A 159 7.17 -7.15 -4.60
C GLY A 159 8.24 -8.23 -4.48
N LEU A 160 8.03 -9.16 -3.58
CA LEU A 160 8.92 -10.32 -3.37
C LEU A 160 8.56 -11.49 -4.28
N LEU A 161 7.30 -11.58 -4.71
CA LEU A 161 6.87 -12.62 -5.64
C LEU A 161 7.11 -12.16 -7.08
N ARG A 162 7.43 -13.14 -7.92
CA ARG A 162 7.50 -12.94 -9.37
C ARG A 162 6.08 -12.74 -9.91
N VAL A 163 5.89 -11.68 -10.69
CA VAL A 163 4.58 -11.32 -11.26
C VAL A 163 4.17 -12.30 -12.35
N THR A 164 5.14 -12.81 -13.12
CA THR A 164 4.92 -13.72 -14.25
C THR A 164 5.42 -15.13 -13.94
N SER A 165 4.79 -16.11 -14.57
CA SER A 165 5.20 -17.52 -14.41
C SER A 165 6.51 -17.87 -15.13
N SER A 166 6.95 -17.06 -16.09
CA SER A 166 8.11 -17.34 -16.97
C SER A 166 9.26 -16.34 -16.85
N GLY A 167 9.10 -15.27 -16.08
CA GLY A 167 10.11 -14.20 -15.91
C GLY A 167 10.62 -14.06 -14.48
N ASN A 168 11.72 -13.32 -14.33
CA ASN A 168 12.27 -12.96 -13.01
C ASN A 168 11.84 -11.54 -12.58
N GLU A 169 10.68 -11.07 -13.07
CA GLU A 169 10.23 -9.71 -12.89
C GLU A 169 9.56 -9.52 -11.53
N HIS A 170 10.03 -8.53 -10.79
CA HIS A 170 9.46 -8.06 -9.53
C HIS A 170 8.68 -6.77 -9.77
N ASN A 171 7.63 -6.59 -8.98
CA ASN A 171 6.81 -5.40 -9.03
C ASN A 171 7.41 -4.32 -8.13
N ILE A 172 7.74 -3.17 -8.72
CA ILE A 172 8.16 -1.98 -7.95
C ILE A 172 7.08 -0.94 -8.12
N GLY A 173 6.54 -0.47 -7.02
CA GLY A 173 5.48 0.53 -6.98
C GLY A 173 5.90 1.76 -6.17
N TYR A 174 5.58 2.92 -6.71
CA TYR A 174 5.67 4.20 -6.02
C TYR A 174 4.27 4.77 -5.91
N SER A 175 3.93 5.37 -4.82
CA SER A 175 2.66 6.06 -4.68
C SER A 175 2.82 7.35 -3.89
N PHE A 176 1.98 8.31 -4.22
CA PHE A 176 1.84 9.55 -3.48
C PHE A 176 0.35 9.76 -3.21
N THR A 177 -0.01 9.83 -1.96
CA THR A 177 -1.42 9.92 -1.53
C THR A 177 -1.66 11.16 -0.70
N VAL A 178 -2.86 11.70 -0.83
CA VAL A 178 -3.44 12.70 0.07
C VAL A 178 -4.67 12.09 0.72
N GLY A 179 -4.98 12.49 1.95
CA GLY A 179 -6.08 11.90 2.67
C GLY A 179 -6.61 12.77 3.80
N TYR A 180 -7.64 12.24 4.43
CA TYR A 180 -8.27 12.83 5.60
C TYR A 180 -8.29 11.79 6.73
N ARG A 181 -7.82 12.21 7.89
CA ARG A 181 -7.79 11.43 9.15
C ARG A 181 -8.96 11.84 10.03
N PHE A 182 -9.75 10.83 10.41
CA PHE A 182 -10.89 10.97 11.32
C PHE A 182 -10.51 10.70 12.77
#